data_f90fee2ab04694dc64d7963a5bfbf6b4
#
_entry.id   f90fee2ab04694dc64d7963a5bfbf6b4
#
_cell.length_a   1.000
_cell.length_b   1.000
_cell.length_c   1.000
_cell.angle_alpha   90.00
_cell.angle_beta   90.00
_cell.angle_gamma   90.00
#
_symmetry.space_group_name_H-M   'P 1'
#
loop_
_entity.id
_entity.type
_entity.pdbx_description
1 polymer ?
#
loop_
_entity_poly.entity_id
_entity_poly.type
_entity_poly.pdbx_seq_one_letter_code
_entity_poly.pdbx_strand_id
1 'polypeptide(L)'
;DYALIGAQNAHVSRAEPEHLLCAMLEDDGCTAGLLLASMGVPLTEAVRECRQLSGQFVFPAQPRVSASMPRAGRASDKYCRDLTRRALDGELDPVFCRDAELDRMVEILCRRQKNNPCLVGEPGVGKTALAEGLAQRIAKGQVPRALQGRRLLALDMASLVAGTKYRGDFEERFKNLLEELVRDGTAILFVDEFHTIVGAGAAEGAIDAASILKPVLARGEIQLIGATTNQEFRTHIQKDAALERRFGRVQVEEPTPAQAVDILNGLAPRYERYHHVTLPPQTLQAAVELSVRYLPGRCLPDKAIDLVDEACAAARIRAEQEQKPQPVLTQEDIARVVAQASGVPAERVSEQERERLEKLEARLNEEIVGQQRAAAAVAGAIRRSRTGLGEPGRPIGAMLFLGPTGVGKTALARALAVSWFGSEKALLKFDMSEYQEQHTTARLLGAPPGYLGHDEGGQLTEAVRRRPYSVVLFDEIEKAHPDIQNILLQILEDGQLTDAMGRKADFRNTIVLITSN
;
A
#
# COMPACT_ATOMS: atom_id res chain seq x y z
N ASP A 1 -37.24 -14.74 11.10
CA ASP A 1 -36.87 -15.68 10.03
C ASP A 1 -36.83 -17.14 10.52
N TYR A 2 -36.23 -17.46 11.66
CA TYR A 2 -36.15 -18.83 12.22
C TYR A 2 -37.52 -19.46 12.48
N ALA A 3 -38.47 -18.70 13.01
CA ALA A 3 -39.83 -19.17 13.25
C ALA A 3 -40.55 -19.53 11.95
N LEU A 4 -40.30 -18.80 10.86
CA LEU A 4 -40.83 -19.08 9.53
C LEU A 4 -40.20 -20.36 8.92
N ILE A 5 -38.90 -20.56 9.10
CA ILE A 5 -38.19 -21.78 8.69
C ILE A 5 -38.72 -22.98 9.49
N GLY A 6 -38.94 -22.82 10.78
CA GLY A 6 -39.55 -23.84 11.63
C GLY A 6 -40.95 -24.23 11.16
N ALA A 7 -41.81 -23.27 10.83
CA ALA A 7 -43.15 -23.51 10.32
C ALA A 7 -43.14 -24.24 8.95
N GLN A 8 -42.22 -23.85 8.04
CA GLN A 8 -42.02 -24.49 6.74
C GLN A 8 -41.60 -25.97 6.89
N ASN A 9 -40.68 -26.25 7.83
CA ASN A 9 -40.23 -27.61 8.08
C ASN A 9 -41.33 -28.51 8.70
N ALA A 10 -42.28 -27.90 9.43
CA ALA A 10 -43.45 -28.59 9.97
C ALA A 10 -44.61 -28.69 8.96
N HIS A 11 -44.41 -28.26 7.72
CA HIS A 11 -45.47 -28.23 6.70
C HIS A 11 -46.72 -27.40 7.10
N VAL A 12 -46.53 -26.37 7.96
CA VAL A 12 -47.60 -25.46 8.38
C VAL A 12 -47.52 -24.16 7.56
N SER A 13 -48.64 -23.69 7.10
CA SER A 13 -48.73 -22.52 6.18
C SER A 13 -48.46 -21.17 6.87
N ARG A 14 -48.41 -21.12 8.19
CA ARG A 14 -48.14 -19.90 9.00
C ARG A 14 -47.33 -20.27 10.24
N ALA A 15 -46.42 -19.38 10.62
CA ALA A 15 -45.73 -19.50 11.89
C ALA A 15 -46.70 -19.24 13.04
N GLU A 16 -46.83 -20.21 13.96
CA GLU A 16 -47.63 -20.14 15.18
C GLU A 16 -46.77 -19.65 16.36
N PRO A 17 -47.36 -19.20 17.48
CA PRO A 17 -46.62 -18.70 18.65
C PRO A 17 -45.58 -19.68 19.20
N GLU A 18 -45.84 -20.98 19.12
CA GLU A 18 -44.94 -22.06 19.55
C GLU A 18 -43.66 -22.09 18.70
N HIS A 19 -43.77 -21.83 17.42
CA HIS A 19 -42.63 -21.73 16.51
C HIS A 19 -41.74 -20.54 16.84
N LEU A 20 -42.36 -19.41 17.20
CA LEU A 20 -41.66 -18.23 17.63
C LEU A 20 -40.93 -18.45 18.96
N LEU A 21 -41.63 -19.10 19.92
CA LEU A 21 -41.08 -19.40 21.25
C LEU A 21 -39.88 -20.35 21.14
N CYS A 22 -40.01 -21.43 20.33
CA CYS A 22 -38.90 -22.34 20.09
C CYS A 22 -37.68 -21.61 19.46
N ALA A 23 -37.92 -20.77 18.46
CA ALA A 23 -36.87 -19.99 17.81
C ALA A 23 -36.17 -19.01 18.81
N MET A 24 -36.93 -18.41 19.72
CA MET A 24 -36.40 -17.52 20.76
C MET A 24 -35.62 -18.27 21.84
N LEU A 25 -36.01 -19.50 22.21
CA LEU A 25 -35.34 -20.32 23.21
C LEU A 25 -34.07 -21.02 22.66
N GLU A 26 -34.01 -21.25 21.35
CA GLU A 26 -32.86 -21.87 20.67
C GLU A 26 -31.82 -20.84 20.19
N ASP A 27 -32.16 -19.55 20.18
CA ASP A 27 -31.25 -18.47 19.88
C ASP A 27 -30.48 -18.04 21.15
N ASP A 28 -29.22 -18.45 21.24
CA ASP A 28 -28.31 -18.12 22.34
C ASP A 28 -28.10 -16.60 22.54
N GLY A 29 -28.43 -15.77 21.55
CA GLY A 29 -28.40 -14.31 21.61
C GLY A 29 -29.71 -13.65 22.02
N CYS A 30 -30.79 -14.40 22.17
CA CYS A 30 -32.11 -13.83 22.47
C CYS A 30 -32.23 -13.42 23.95
N THR A 31 -32.54 -12.13 24.19
CA THR A 31 -32.70 -11.56 25.51
C THR A 31 -33.77 -12.29 26.33
N ALA A 32 -34.81 -12.83 25.68
CA ALA A 32 -35.88 -13.61 26.36
C ALA A 32 -35.35 -14.95 26.91
N GLY A 33 -34.49 -15.64 26.17
CA GLY A 33 -33.83 -16.87 26.62
C GLY A 33 -32.92 -16.61 27.82
N LEU A 34 -32.15 -15.52 27.76
CA LEU A 34 -31.29 -15.10 28.90
C LEU A 34 -32.08 -14.73 30.15
N LEU A 35 -33.21 -14.06 30.00
CA LEU A 35 -34.11 -13.74 31.13
C LEU A 35 -34.67 -15.00 31.76
N LEU A 36 -35.16 -15.95 30.96
CA LEU A 36 -35.70 -17.22 31.50
C LEU A 36 -34.63 -18.05 32.21
N ALA A 37 -33.42 -18.08 31.67
CA ALA A 37 -32.27 -18.71 32.32
C ALA A 37 -31.94 -18.04 33.68
N SER A 38 -31.99 -16.71 33.74
CA SER A 38 -31.76 -15.94 34.97
C SER A 38 -32.84 -16.19 36.05
N MET A 39 -34.06 -16.55 35.62
CA MET A 39 -35.17 -16.93 36.51
C MET A 39 -35.12 -18.41 36.93
N GLY A 40 -34.07 -19.15 36.56
CA GLY A 40 -33.87 -20.55 36.93
C GLY A 40 -34.65 -21.58 36.10
N VAL A 41 -35.17 -21.16 34.93
CA VAL A 41 -35.85 -22.10 34.02
C VAL A 41 -34.79 -22.86 33.20
N PRO A 42 -34.77 -24.22 33.25
CA PRO A 42 -33.83 -25.01 32.45
C PRO A 42 -34.21 -24.94 30.98
N LEU A 43 -33.50 -24.12 30.20
CA LEU A 43 -33.79 -23.85 28.78
C LEU A 43 -33.88 -25.13 27.94
N THR A 44 -33.05 -26.13 28.21
CA THR A 44 -33.07 -27.43 27.53
C THR A 44 -34.37 -28.21 27.72
N GLU A 45 -35.01 -28.11 28.89
CA GLU A 45 -36.33 -28.71 29.16
C GLU A 45 -37.44 -27.91 28.50
N ALA A 46 -37.38 -26.58 28.58
CA ALA A 46 -38.34 -25.69 27.97
C ALA A 46 -38.36 -25.86 26.42
N VAL A 47 -37.20 -25.96 25.78
CA VAL A 47 -37.11 -26.27 24.34
C VAL A 47 -37.70 -27.63 24.03
N ARG A 48 -37.45 -28.66 24.85
CA ARG A 48 -38.00 -30.01 24.63
C ARG A 48 -39.52 -30.00 24.71
N GLU A 49 -40.10 -29.31 25.68
CA GLU A 49 -41.55 -29.18 25.86
C GLU A 49 -42.19 -28.37 24.71
N CYS A 50 -41.58 -27.27 24.29
CA CYS A 50 -42.03 -26.51 23.14
C CYS A 50 -42.01 -27.37 21.85
N ARG A 51 -41.00 -28.21 21.66
CA ARG A 51 -40.92 -29.14 20.52
C ARG A 51 -41.99 -30.22 20.55
N GLN A 52 -42.41 -30.70 21.76
CA GLN A 52 -43.48 -31.65 21.90
C GLN A 52 -44.86 -31.06 21.59
N LEU A 53 -45.06 -29.77 21.89
CA LEU A 53 -46.31 -29.05 21.65
C LEU A 53 -46.48 -28.70 20.16
N SER A 54 -45.37 -28.43 19.45
CA SER A 54 -45.39 -27.94 18.07
C SER A 54 -45.19 -29.05 17.00
N GLY A 55 -45.17 -30.34 17.38
CA GLY A 55 -44.95 -31.46 16.46
C GLY A 55 -43.55 -31.42 15.82
N GLN A 56 -42.78 -32.47 15.96
CA GLN A 56 -41.38 -32.70 15.52
C GLN A 56 -40.76 -31.64 14.62
N PHE A 57 -40.22 -30.56 15.24
CA PHE A 57 -39.40 -29.55 14.54
C PHE A 57 -37.97 -30.04 14.44
N VAL A 58 -37.46 -30.11 13.22
CA VAL A 58 -36.03 -30.18 12.98
C VAL A 58 -35.58 -28.80 12.50
N PHE A 59 -35.12 -27.94 13.43
CA PHE A 59 -34.29 -26.83 13.01
C PHE A 59 -33.00 -27.38 12.40
N PRO A 60 -32.55 -26.87 11.23
CA PRO A 60 -31.25 -27.26 10.74
C PRO A 60 -30.22 -26.94 11.83
N ALA A 61 -29.50 -27.97 12.27
CA ALA A 61 -28.40 -27.76 13.21
C ALA A 61 -27.47 -26.73 12.58
N GLN A 62 -27.43 -25.52 13.16
CA GLN A 62 -26.37 -24.59 12.82
C GLN A 62 -25.05 -25.32 13.05
N PRO A 63 -24.08 -25.21 12.13
CA PRO A 63 -22.73 -25.53 12.51
C PRO A 63 -22.48 -24.65 13.74
N ARG A 64 -22.20 -25.27 14.88
CA ARG A 64 -21.80 -24.57 16.09
C ARG A 64 -20.50 -23.85 15.78
N VAL A 65 -20.63 -22.69 15.13
CA VAL A 65 -19.71 -21.61 15.37
C VAL A 65 -20.00 -21.29 16.84
N SER A 66 -19.10 -21.63 17.73
CA SER A 66 -19.14 -21.15 19.09
C SER A 66 -19.03 -19.64 18.98
N ALA A 67 -20.18 -18.98 18.78
CA ALA A 67 -20.32 -17.57 18.98
C ALA A 67 -20.09 -17.38 20.48
N SER A 68 -18.82 -17.24 20.82
CA SER A 68 -18.47 -16.72 22.14
C SER A 68 -19.28 -15.43 22.28
N MET A 69 -20.20 -15.41 23.25
CA MET A 69 -20.91 -14.19 23.68
C MET A 69 -19.96 -12.99 23.55
N PRO A 70 -20.42 -11.83 23.08
CA PRO A 70 -19.67 -10.61 23.28
C PRO A 70 -19.52 -10.41 24.79
N ARG A 71 -18.44 -10.94 25.34
CA ARG A 71 -18.01 -10.58 26.70
C ARG A 71 -17.52 -9.16 26.59
N ALA A 72 -18.39 -8.21 26.91
CA ALA A 72 -18.00 -6.82 27.12
C ALA A 72 -16.78 -6.83 28.05
N GLY A 73 -15.60 -6.53 27.52
CA GLY A 73 -14.37 -6.43 28.28
C GLY A 73 -13.19 -7.27 27.84
N ARG A 74 -13.26 -8.01 26.72
CA ARG A 74 -12.07 -8.73 26.22
C ARG A 74 -11.06 -7.74 25.65
N ALA A 75 -9.77 -7.93 25.97
CA ALA A 75 -8.69 -7.11 25.43
C ALA A 75 -8.61 -7.24 23.89
N SER A 76 -8.88 -8.43 23.34
CA SER A 76 -8.96 -8.68 21.89
C SER A 76 -10.03 -7.83 21.20
N ASP A 77 -11.22 -7.65 21.79
CA ASP A 77 -12.29 -6.84 21.20
C ASP A 77 -11.95 -5.34 21.22
N LYS A 78 -11.10 -4.91 22.15
CA LYS A 78 -10.69 -3.52 22.30
C LYS A 78 -9.50 -3.15 21.42
N TYR A 79 -8.53 -4.07 21.24
CA TYR A 79 -7.24 -3.79 20.61
C TYR A 79 -7.02 -4.55 19.31
N CYS A 80 -7.96 -5.40 18.89
CA CYS A 80 -7.86 -6.13 17.63
C CYS A 80 -9.14 -5.99 16.79
N ARG A 81 -8.96 -6.05 15.47
CA ARG A 81 -10.06 -6.16 14.50
C ARG A 81 -10.16 -7.60 14.03
N ASP A 82 -11.30 -8.23 14.16
CA ASP A 82 -11.51 -9.61 13.70
C ASP A 82 -11.74 -9.62 12.17
N LEU A 83 -10.68 -9.95 11.43
CA LEU A 83 -10.75 -10.03 9.97
C LEU A 83 -11.59 -11.20 9.49
N THR A 84 -11.61 -12.32 10.22
CA THR A 84 -12.41 -13.50 9.84
C THR A 84 -13.90 -13.20 9.95
N ARG A 85 -14.32 -12.49 11.00
CA ARG A 85 -15.70 -12.03 11.17
C ARG A 85 -16.09 -11.07 10.06
N ARG A 86 -15.28 -10.06 9.79
CA ARG A 86 -15.51 -9.11 8.69
C ARG A 86 -15.56 -9.79 7.31
N ALA A 87 -14.77 -10.87 7.12
CA ALA A 87 -14.84 -11.70 5.91
C ALA A 87 -16.19 -12.42 5.78
N LEU A 88 -16.74 -12.94 6.89
CA LEU A 88 -18.08 -13.56 6.92
C LEU A 88 -19.18 -12.55 6.64
N ASP A 89 -19.04 -11.34 7.18
CA ASP A 89 -20.00 -10.24 6.98
C ASP A 89 -19.89 -9.62 5.56
N GLY A 90 -18.89 -10.04 4.74
CA GLY A 90 -18.70 -9.57 3.37
C GLY A 90 -18.11 -8.16 3.25
N GLU A 91 -17.55 -7.63 4.34
CA GLU A 91 -16.99 -6.27 4.41
C GLU A 91 -15.60 -6.14 3.76
N LEU A 92 -14.85 -7.26 3.65
CA LEU A 92 -13.49 -7.23 3.12
C LEU A 92 -13.47 -7.22 1.59
N ASP A 93 -12.51 -6.49 1.03
CA ASP A 93 -12.28 -6.47 -0.41
C ASP A 93 -11.74 -7.81 -0.92
N PRO A 94 -12.21 -8.30 -2.08
CA PRO A 94 -11.69 -9.51 -2.67
C PRO A 94 -10.22 -9.32 -3.10
N VAL A 95 -9.40 -10.35 -2.88
CA VAL A 95 -7.98 -10.32 -3.22
C VAL A 95 -7.77 -11.07 -4.52
N PHE A 96 -7.08 -10.45 -5.47
CA PHE A 96 -6.80 -10.97 -6.80
C PHE A 96 -5.30 -11.12 -7.04
N CYS A 97 -4.92 -12.07 -7.89
CA CYS A 97 -3.54 -12.28 -8.37
C CYS A 97 -2.49 -12.51 -7.25
N ARG A 98 -2.91 -13.11 -6.10
CA ARG A 98 -2.04 -13.34 -4.93
C ARG A 98 -2.14 -14.77 -4.38
N ASP A 99 -2.57 -15.72 -5.21
CA ASP A 99 -2.78 -17.10 -4.77
C ASP A 99 -1.50 -17.77 -4.31
N ALA A 100 -0.38 -17.54 -4.98
CA ALA A 100 0.92 -18.12 -4.64
C ALA A 100 1.42 -17.66 -3.25
N GLU A 101 1.29 -16.37 -2.95
CA GLU A 101 1.66 -15.81 -1.64
C GLU A 101 0.72 -16.30 -0.54
N LEU A 102 -0.60 -16.40 -0.82
CA LEU A 102 -1.58 -16.95 0.11
C LEU A 102 -1.31 -18.43 0.40
N ASP A 103 -1.02 -19.24 -0.60
CA ASP A 103 -0.67 -20.66 -0.45
C ASP A 103 0.61 -20.81 0.37
N ARG A 104 1.59 -19.95 0.14
CA ARG A 104 2.83 -19.93 0.93
C ARG A 104 2.59 -19.54 2.39
N MET A 105 1.70 -18.59 2.67
CA MET A 105 1.30 -18.25 4.04
C MET A 105 0.65 -19.45 4.73
N VAL A 106 -0.28 -20.11 4.06
CA VAL A 106 -0.97 -21.32 4.58
C VAL A 106 0.04 -22.43 4.86
N GLU A 107 0.98 -22.68 3.93
CA GLU A 107 2.05 -23.66 4.11
C GLU A 107 2.88 -23.37 5.36
N ILE A 108 3.31 -22.11 5.54
CA ILE A 108 4.12 -21.72 6.70
C ILE A 108 3.31 -21.90 8.00
N LEU A 109 2.06 -21.47 8.05
CA LEU A 109 1.20 -21.61 9.22
C LEU A 109 0.98 -23.08 9.62
N CYS A 110 1.05 -24.02 8.67
CA CYS A 110 0.92 -25.46 8.94
C CYS A 110 2.24 -26.15 9.35
N ARG A 111 3.36 -25.44 9.37
CA ARG A 111 4.66 -26.02 9.78
C ARG A 111 4.72 -26.27 11.29
N ARG A 112 5.52 -27.24 11.68
CA ARG A 112 5.83 -27.50 13.09
C ARG A 112 6.76 -26.44 13.70
N GLN A 113 7.68 -25.92 12.90
CA GLN A 113 8.65 -24.88 13.29
C GLN A 113 8.66 -23.79 12.21
N LYS A 114 9.05 -22.57 12.58
CA LYS A 114 8.98 -21.39 11.71
C LYS A 114 7.58 -21.21 11.12
N ASN A 115 6.58 -21.36 11.97
CA ASN A 115 5.16 -21.36 11.62
C ASN A 115 4.51 -19.96 11.67
N ASN A 116 5.32 -18.91 11.73
CA ASN A 116 4.87 -17.52 11.68
C ASN A 116 5.28 -16.90 10.34
N PRO A 117 4.36 -16.62 9.41
CA PRO A 117 4.67 -15.92 8.16
C PRO A 117 5.10 -14.48 8.44
N CYS A 118 6.12 -14.01 7.75
CA CYS A 118 6.47 -12.60 7.68
C CYS A 118 6.35 -12.13 6.23
N LEU A 119 5.37 -11.25 5.96
CA LEU A 119 5.14 -10.63 4.67
C LEU A 119 6.16 -9.51 4.48
N VAL A 120 7.04 -9.67 3.51
CA VAL A 120 8.14 -8.74 3.28
C VAL A 120 8.01 -8.16 1.88
N GLY A 121 7.88 -6.84 1.77
CA GLY A 121 7.73 -6.14 0.50
C GLY A 121 7.64 -4.63 0.68
N GLU A 122 7.74 -3.89 -0.41
CA GLU A 122 7.67 -2.43 -0.39
C GLU A 122 6.29 -1.93 0.08
N PRO A 123 6.20 -0.68 0.59
CA PRO A 123 4.91 -0.06 0.91
C PRO A 123 3.99 -0.04 -0.32
N GLY A 124 2.69 -0.32 -0.13
CA GLY A 124 1.69 -0.26 -1.21
C GLY A 124 1.59 -1.51 -2.10
N VAL A 125 2.39 -2.58 -1.87
CA VAL A 125 2.29 -3.82 -2.67
C VAL A 125 1.13 -4.74 -2.28
N GLY A 126 0.37 -4.41 -1.22
CA GLY A 126 -0.82 -5.16 -0.80
C GLY A 126 -0.57 -6.20 0.30
N LYS A 127 0.39 -5.99 1.22
CA LYS A 127 0.65 -6.90 2.35
C LYS A 127 -0.55 -7.09 3.27
N THR A 128 -1.25 -6.02 3.60
CA THR A 128 -2.47 -6.06 4.43
C THR A 128 -3.61 -6.79 3.73
N ALA A 129 -3.76 -6.60 2.40
CA ALA A 129 -4.74 -7.33 1.59
C ALA A 129 -4.51 -8.85 1.61
N LEU A 130 -3.25 -9.32 1.68
CA LEU A 130 -2.95 -10.75 1.84
C LEU A 130 -3.48 -11.32 3.16
N ALA A 131 -3.40 -10.58 4.27
CA ALA A 131 -4.00 -11.00 5.53
C ALA A 131 -5.54 -11.06 5.42
N GLU A 132 -6.16 -10.08 4.76
CA GLU A 132 -7.60 -10.09 4.47
C GLU A 132 -8.01 -11.25 3.56
N GLY A 133 -7.21 -11.55 2.53
CA GLY A 133 -7.42 -12.71 1.65
C GLY A 133 -7.33 -14.05 2.39
N LEU A 134 -6.39 -14.19 3.33
CA LEU A 134 -6.31 -15.35 4.20
C LEU A 134 -7.56 -15.48 5.10
N ALA A 135 -8.03 -14.37 5.68
CA ALA A 135 -9.25 -14.34 6.47
C ALA A 135 -10.47 -14.80 5.66
N GLN A 136 -10.57 -14.37 4.39
CA GLN A 136 -11.63 -14.82 3.48
C GLN A 136 -11.54 -16.32 3.17
N ARG A 137 -10.31 -16.86 2.94
CA ARG A 137 -10.13 -18.30 2.73
C ARG A 137 -10.49 -19.12 3.97
N ILE A 138 -10.15 -18.63 5.19
CA ILE A 138 -10.54 -19.27 6.44
C ILE A 138 -12.06 -19.25 6.60
N ALA A 139 -12.71 -18.11 6.37
CA ALA A 139 -14.16 -17.95 6.46
C ALA A 139 -14.92 -18.85 5.48
N LYS A 140 -14.39 -19.03 4.27
CA LYS A 140 -14.95 -19.92 3.24
C LYS A 140 -14.59 -21.41 3.45
N GLY A 141 -13.80 -21.75 4.46
CA GLY A 141 -13.28 -23.10 4.68
C GLY A 141 -12.28 -23.61 3.63
N GLN A 142 -11.72 -22.71 2.81
CA GLN A 142 -10.76 -23.01 1.74
C GLN A 142 -9.32 -23.09 2.27
N VAL A 143 -9.16 -23.71 3.43
CA VAL A 143 -7.87 -23.89 4.10
C VAL A 143 -7.76 -25.31 4.65
N PRO A 144 -6.54 -25.82 4.90
CA PRO A 144 -6.33 -27.11 5.53
C PRO A 144 -7.04 -27.21 6.89
N ARG A 145 -7.36 -28.43 7.32
CA ARG A 145 -8.06 -28.71 8.59
C ARG A 145 -7.41 -28.02 9.81
N ALA A 146 -6.09 -27.88 9.82
CA ALA A 146 -5.34 -27.23 10.90
C ALA A 146 -5.69 -25.73 11.07
N LEU A 147 -6.18 -25.08 10.03
CA LEU A 147 -6.55 -23.67 10.02
C LEU A 147 -8.07 -23.43 9.98
N GLN A 148 -8.88 -24.49 9.84
CA GLN A 148 -10.34 -24.38 9.89
C GLN A 148 -10.79 -23.97 11.29
N GLY A 149 -11.71 -23.01 11.36
CA GLY A 149 -12.21 -22.48 12.63
C GLY A 149 -11.23 -21.57 13.38
N ARG A 150 -10.05 -21.25 12.79
CA ARG A 150 -9.15 -20.23 13.33
C ARG A 150 -9.70 -18.83 13.08
N ARG A 151 -9.36 -17.91 13.96
CA ARG A 151 -9.72 -16.48 13.87
C ARG A 151 -8.47 -15.68 13.54
N LEU A 152 -8.53 -14.83 12.53
CA LEU A 152 -7.45 -13.90 12.19
C LEU A 152 -7.78 -12.53 12.77
N LEU A 153 -6.99 -12.09 13.73
CA LEU A 153 -7.15 -10.85 14.47
C LEU A 153 -6.05 -9.86 14.07
N ALA A 154 -6.42 -8.72 13.48
CA ALA A 154 -5.48 -7.66 13.18
C ALA A 154 -5.28 -6.76 14.40
N LEU A 155 -4.04 -6.62 14.86
CA LEU A 155 -3.67 -5.77 15.98
C LEU A 155 -3.77 -4.29 15.61
N ASP A 156 -4.47 -3.52 16.41
CA ASP A 156 -4.53 -2.06 16.32
C ASP A 156 -3.55 -1.42 17.31
N MET A 157 -2.35 -1.13 16.82
CA MET A 157 -1.29 -0.52 17.63
C MET A 157 -1.68 0.85 18.18
N ALA A 158 -2.42 1.65 17.39
CA ALA A 158 -2.88 2.96 17.82
C ALA A 158 -3.80 2.87 19.04
N SER A 159 -4.76 1.94 19.02
CA SER A 159 -5.66 1.69 20.15
C SER A 159 -4.93 1.16 21.39
N LEU A 160 -3.87 0.37 21.20
CA LEU A 160 -3.08 -0.18 22.29
C LEU A 160 -2.27 0.90 23.03
N VAL A 161 -1.73 1.87 22.30
CA VAL A 161 -0.93 3.00 22.82
C VAL A 161 -1.82 4.14 23.32
N ALA A 162 -3.02 4.33 22.78
CA ALA A 162 -3.90 5.43 23.13
C ALA A 162 -4.19 5.50 24.65
N GLY A 163 -3.92 6.67 25.25
CA GLY A 163 -4.16 6.93 26.67
C GLY A 163 -3.19 6.26 27.66
N THR A 164 -2.09 5.66 27.18
CA THR A 164 -0.99 5.23 28.04
C THR A 164 -0.14 6.45 28.43
N LYS A 165 0.04 6.69 29.72
CA LYS A 165 0.92 7.76 30.23
C LYS A 165 2.34 7.25 30.49
N TYR A 166 2.48 5.96 30.77
CA TYR A 166 3.74 5.33 31.12
C TYR A 166 3.97 4.08 30.26
N ARG A 167 5.23 3.75 30.04
CA ARG A 167 5.67 2.52 29.32
C ARG A 167 5.03 1.25 29.91
N GLY A 168 4.94 1.15 31.21
CA GLY A 168 4.35 0.00 31.91
C GLY A 168 2.89 -0.26 31.57
N ASP A 169 2.10 0.79 31.32
CA ASP A 169 0.67 0.66 30.95
C ASP A 169 0.51 -0.08 29.62
N PHE A 170 1.37 0.24 28.64
CA PHE A 170 1.38 -0.45 27.33
C PHE A 170 1.81 -1.91 27.49
N GLU A 171 2.91 -2.15 28.19
CA GLU A 171 3.45 -3.50 28.41
C GLU A 171 2.41 -4.40 29.09
N GLU A 172 1.70 -3.88 30.09
CA GLU A 172 0.63 -4.60 30.78
C GLU A 172 -0.54 -4.91 29.85
N ARG A 173 -1.00 -3.94 29.05
CA ARG A 173 -2.10 -4.15 28.09
C ARG A 173 -1.73 -5.19 27.04
N PHE A 174 -0.52 -5.10 26.47
CA PHE A 174 -0.05 -6.02 25.47
C PHE A 174 0.13 -7.44 26.03
N LYS A 175 0.66 -7.57 27.23
CA LYS A 175 0.78 -8.84 27.95
C LYS A 175 -0.59 -9.48 28.20
N ASN A 176 -1.55 -8.71 28.70
CA ASN A 176 -2.92 -9.17 28.96
C ASN A 176 -3.61 -9.64 27.67
N LEU A 177 -3.40 -8.91 26.55
CA LEU A 177 -3.90 -9.32 25.24
C LEU A 177 -3.29 -10.66 24.80
N LEU A 178 -1.96 -10.83 24.88
CA LEU A 178 -1.30 -12.07 24.48
C LEU A 178 -1.75 -13.25 25.36
N GLU A 179 -1.87 -13.07 26.68
CA GLU A 179 -2.38 -14.10 27.58
C GLU A 179 -3.83 -14.51 27.25
N GLU A 180 -4.67 -13.58 26.85
CA GLU A 180 -6.03 -13.86 26.38
C GLU A 180 -6.01 -14.68 25.09
N LEU A 181 -5.20 -14.29 24.11
CA LEU A 181 -5.07 -14.99 22.83
C LEU A 181 -4.49 -16.42 22.99
N VAL A 182 -3.55 -16.59 23.91
CA VAL A 182 -3.01 -17.92 24.26
C VAL A 182 -4.11 -18.81 24.86
N ARG A 183 -4.95 -18.28 25.74
CA ARG A 183 -6.08 -19.03 26.33
C ARG A 183 -7.15 -19.36 25.30
N ASP A 184 -7.41 -18.48 24.35
CA ASP A 184 -8.35 -18.74 23.24
C ASP A 184 -7.85 -19.89 22.35
N GLY A 185 -6.54 -19.97 22.07
CA GLY A 185 -5.90 -21.06 21.32
C GLY A 185 -6.32 -21.16 19.85
N THR A 186 -7.32 -20.39 19.40
CA THR A 186 -7.83 -20.38 18.02
C THR A 186 -7.36 -19.15 17.23
N ALA A 187 -6.84 -18.14 17.92
CA ALA A 187 -6.45 -16.87 17.32
C ALA A 187 -5.11 -16.97 16.58
N ILE A 188 -5.06 -16.33 15.41
CA ILE A 188 -3.83 -15.98 14.67
C ILE A 188 -3.76 -14.45 14.71
N LEU A 189 -2.65 -13.89 15.20
CA LEU A 189 -2.46 -12.45 15.30
C LEU A 189 -1.79 -11.91 14.05
N PHE A 190 -2.42 -10.97 13.37
CA PHE A 190 -1.79 -10.20 12.29
C PHE A 190 -1.28 -8.86 12.83
N VAL A 191 -0.04 -8.55 12.54
CA VAL A 191 0.61 -7.29 12.95
C VAL A 191 1.17 -6.61 11.71
N ASP A 192 0.55 -5.50 11.34
CA ASP A 192 1.10 -4.64 10.31
C ASP A 192 2.25 -3.80 10.88
N GLU A 193 3.18 -3.38 10.04
CA GLU A 193 4.40 -2.68 10.46
C GLU A 193 5.10 -3.36 11.64
N PHE A 194 5.27 -4.70 11.57
CA PHE A 194 5.79 -5.53 12.66
C PHE A 194 7.11 -5.02 13.25
N HIS A 195 7.91 -4.32 12.48
CA HIS A 195 9.15 -3.67 12.92
C HIS A 195 8.94 -2.65 14.04
N THR A 196 7.77 -2.02 14.12
CA THR A 196 7.45 -1.04 15.18
C THR A 196 7.38 -1.70 16.56
N ILE A 197 6.99 -2.97 16.62
CA ILE A 197 6.95 -3.77 17.84
C ILE A 197 8.35 -4.27 18.23
N VAL A 198 9.17 -4.62 17.22
CA VAL A 198 10.48 -5.26 17.42
C VAL A 198 11.62 -4.24 17.52
N GLY A 199 11.52 -3.12 16.81
CA GLY A 199 12.60 -2.13 16.68
C GLY A 199 12.59 -0.98 17.69
N ALA A 200 11.54 -0.85 18.45
CA ALA A 200 11.35 0.29 19.36
C ALA A 200 12.32 0.33 20.57
N GLY A 201 13.13 -0.71 20.79
CA GLY A 201 14.03 -0.81 21.95
C GLY A 201 15.34 -0.01 21.86
N ALA A 202 15.65 0.67 20.75
CA ALA A 202 16.94 1.35 20.55
C ALA A 202 16.97 2.83 20.96
N ALA A 203 15.84 3.48 21.17
CA ALA A 203 15.76 4.87 21.61
C ALA A 203 15.39 4.96 23.10
N GLU A 204 16.02 5.84 23.86
CA GLU A 204 15.65 6.12 25.26
C GLU A 204 14.17 6.51 25.34
N GLY A 205 13.34 5.66 25.96
CA GLY A 205 11.89 5.84 26.07
C GLY A 205 11.04 5.03 25.10
N ALA A 206 11.62 4.26 24.19
CA ALA A 206 10.89 3.45 23.24
C ALA A 206 10.32 2.17 23.88
N ILE A 207 9.17 1.74 23.35
CA ILE A 207 8.36 0.62 23.84
C ILE A 207 9.01 -0.70 23.41
N ASP A 208 9.54 -1.51 24.34
CA ASP A 208 10.09 -2.83 24.03
C ASP A 208 9.03 -3.94 24.15
N ALA A 209 8.12 -3.98 23.17
CA ALA A 209 7.15 -5.08 23.09
C ALA A 209 7.79 -6.40 22.64
N ALA A 210 9.00 -6.34 22.06
CA ALA A 210 9.71 -7.54 21.64
C ALA A 210 10.09 -8.45 22.81
N SER A 211 10.42 -7.89 23.97
CA SER A 211 10.75 -8.67 25.18
C SER A 211 9.58 -9.51 25.68
N ILE A 212 8.34 -9.03 25.49
CA ILE A 212 7.11 -9.75 25.89
C ILE A 212 6.72 -10.78 24.82
N LEU A 213 6.88 -10.44 23.54
CA LEU A 213 6.47 -11.29 22.41
C LEU A 213 7.41 -12.49 22.19
N LYS A 214 8.73 -12.28 22.32
CA LYS A 214 9.75 -13.34 22.07
C LYS A 214 9.52 -14.62 22.89
N PRO A 215 9.25 -14.57 24.21
CA PRO A 215 9.00 -15.78 25.00
C PRO A 215 7.75 -16.55 24.52
N VAL A 216 6.67 -15.86 24.17
CA VAL A 216 5.41 -16.46 23.73
C VAL A 216 5.60 -17.15 22.36
N LEU A 217 6.28 -16.48 21.43
CA LEU A 217 6.65 -17.07 20.13
C LEU A 217 7.65 -18.23 20.30
N ALA A 218 8.57 -18.15 21.26
CA ALA A 218 9.54 -19.20 21.50
C ALA A 218 8.87 -20.50 21.98
N ARG A 219 7.84 -20.41 22.80
CA ARG A 219 7.04 -21.55 23.26
C ARG A 219 6.03 -22.04 22.21
N GLY A 220 5.78 -21.26 21.14
CA GLY A 220 4.80 -21.62 20.11
C GLY A 220 3.34 -21.55 20.61
N GLU A 221 3.08 -20.73 21.62
CA GLU A 221 1.77 -20.59 22.25
C GLU A 221 0.79 -19.79 21.38
N ILE A 222 1.30 -18.95 20.48
CA ILE A 222 0.51 -18.16 19.52
C ILE A 222 1.14 -18.22 18.13
N GLN A 223 0.30 -18.15 17.11
CA GLN A 223 0.74 -17.93 15.73
C GLN A 223 0.59 -16.45 15.36
N LEU A 224 1.60 -15.91 14.69
CA LEU A 224 1.66 -14.52 14.30
C LEU A 224 2.00 -14.39 12.82
N ILE A 225 1.32 -13.47 12.14
CA ILE A 225 1.64 -13.01 10.79
C ILE A 225 2.15 -11.58 10.91
N GLY A 226 3.41 -11.34 10.57
CA GLY A 226 3.97 -9.99 10.53
C GLY A 226 4.00 -9.45 9.11
N ALA A 227 3.82 -8.13 8.94
CA ALA A 227 4.07 -7.43 7.68
C ALA A 227 5.12 -6.33 7.89
N THR A 228 6.08 -6.21 6.98
CA THR A 228 7.16 -5.22 7.08
C THR A 228 7.81 -4.95 5.72
N THR A 229 8.72 -3.98 5.65
CA THR A 229 9.51 -3.72 4.44
C THR A 229 10.76 -4.60 4.36
N ASN A 230 11.40 -4.67 3.18
CA ASN A 230 12.65 -5.41 2.99
C ASN A 230 13.78 -4.89 3.88
N GLN A 231 13.89 -3.57 4.02
CA GLN A 231 14.92 -2.92 4.82
C GLN A 231 14.75 -3.22 6.31
N GLU A 232 13.53 -3.06 6.82
CA GLU A 232 13.21 -3.27 8.23
C GLU A 232 13.30 -4.74 8.62
N PHE A 233 12.91 -5.66 7.73
CA PHE A 233 13.11 -7.09 7.94
C PHE A 233 14.59 -7.43 8.18
N ARG A 234 15.49 -6.89 7.34
CA ARG A 234 16.95 -7.10 7.50
C ARG A 234 17.48 -6.47 8.78
N THR A 235 16.99 -5.29 9.15
CA THR A 235 17.51 -4.51 10.28
C THR A 235 17.03 -5.06 11.62
N HIS A 236 15.76 -5.45 11.74
CA HIS A 236 15.12 -5.77 13.02
C HIS A 236 14.85 -7.26 13.22
N ILE A 237 14.50 -8.00 12.16
CA ILE A 237 14.10 -9.39 12.30
C ILE A 237 15.26 -10.35 12.01
N GLN A 238 15.97 -10.13 10.91
CA GLN A 238 17.06 -11.02 10.48
C GLN A 238 18.29 -10.95 11.40
N LYS A 239 18.53 -9.81 12.05
CA LYS A 239 19.62 -9.66 13.04
C LYS A 239 19.30 -10.32 14.38
N ASP A 240 18.03 -10.58 14.67
CA ASP A 240 17.60 -11.22 15.90
C ASP A 240 17.44 -12.73 15.70
N ALA A 241 18.41 -13.51 16.17
CA ALA A 241 18.42 -14.96 15.98
C ALA A 241 17.20 -15.69 16.59
N ALA A 242 16.56 -15.13 17.62
CA ALA A 242 15.36 -15.70 18.22
C ALA A 242 14.14 -15.54 17.30
N LEU A 243 14.00 -14.39 16.66
CA LEU A 243 12.93 -14.11 15.70
C LEU A 243 13.17 -14.81 14.36
N GLU A 244 14.38 -14.76 13.82
CA GLU A 244 14.73 -15.41 12.55
C GLU A 244 14.37 -16.89 12.53
N ARG A 245 14.58 -17.59 13.66
CA ARG A 245 14.25 -19.03 13.80
C ARG A 245 12.75 -19.30 13.90
N ARG A 246 11.91 -18.28 14.06
CA ARG A 246 10.46 -18.41 14.25
C ARG A 246 9.64 -17.93 13.07
N PHE A 247 10.22 -17.04 12.27
CA PHE A 247 9.53 -16.49 11.11
C PHE A 247 9.93 -17.18 9.80
N GLY A 248 8.92 -17.43 8.96
CA GLY A 248 9.09 -17.83 7.57
C GLY A 248 8.82 -16.64 6.65
N ARG A 249 9.80 -16.24 5.85
CA ARG A 249 9.67 -15.11 4.92
C ARG A 249 8.72 -15.47 3.78
N VAL A 250 7.78 -14.58 3.49
CA VAL A 250 6.92 -14.53 2.30
C VAL A 250 7.24 -13.24 1.58
N GLN A 251 7.90 -13.35 0.43
CA GLN A 251 8.21 -12.18 -0.40
C GLN A 251 6.95 -11.73 -1.12
N VAL A 252 6.60 -10.44 -0.98
CA VAL A 252 5.48 -9.82 -1.67
C VAL A 252 6.05 -8.80 -2.65
N GLU A 253 6.01 -9.16 -3.92
CA GLU A 253 6.53 -8.31 -4.99
C GLU A 253 5.46 -7.36 -5.53
N GLU A 254 5.91 -6.26 -6.16
CA GLU A 254 5.03 -5.37 -6.88
C GLU A 254 4.36 -6.14 -8.04
N PRO A 255 3.02 -6.10 -8.18
CA PRO A 255 2.36 -6.78 -9.28
C PRO A 255 2.76 -6.15 -10.63
N THR A 256 2.78 -6.96 -11.67
CA THR A 256 2.97 -6.46 -13.03
C THR A 256 1.81 -5.51 -13.41
N PRO A 257 2.02 -4.59 -14.38
CA PRO A 257 0.93 -3.71 -14.84
C PRO A 257 -0.33 -4.48 -15.27
N ALA A 258 -0.18 -5.64 -15.92
CA ALA A 258 -1.32 -6.49 -16.31
C ALA A 258 -2.08 -7.01 -15.09
N GLN A 259 -1.37 -7.56 -14.08
CA GLN A 259 -1.99 -8.00 -12.83
C GLN A 259 -2.65 -6.84 -12.06
N ALA A 260 -2.06 -5.64 -12.11
CA ALA A 260 -2.68 -4.46 -11.48
C ALA A 260 -4.00 -4.07 -12.15
N VAL A 261 -4.10 -4.20 -13.48
CA VAL A 261 -5.36 -4.00 -14.21
C VAL A 261 -6.40 -5.04 -13.79
N ASP A 262 -6.01 -6.31 -13.63
CA ASP A 262 -6.91 -7.37 -13.17
C ASP A 262 -7.40 -7.11 -11.74
N ILE A 263 -6.51 -6.65 -10.85
CA ILE A 263 -6.85 -6.26 -9.47
C ILE A 263 -7.87 -5.11 -9.50
N LEU A 264 -7.62 -4.06 -10.28
CA LEU A 264 -8.54 -2.92 -10.39
C LEU A 264 -9.89 -3.32 -10.97
N ASN A 265 -9.92 -4.17 -12.02
CA ASN A 265 -11.17 -4.70 -12.58
C ASN A 265 -11.97 -5.49 -11.53
N GLY A 266 -11.29 -6.26 -10.70
CA GLY A 266 -11.93 -7.00 -9.62
C GLY A 266 -12.50 -6.12 -8.50
N LEU A 267 -11.86 -4.99 -8.23
CA LEU A 267 -12.29 -4.01 -7.21
C LEU A 267 -13.35 -3.03 -7.76
N ALA A 268 -13.40 -2.80 -9.08
CA ALA A 268 -14.26 -1.81 -9.71
C ALA A 268 -15.73 -1.84 -9.25
N PRO A 269 -16.41 -3.02 -9.12
CA PRO A 269 -17.81 -3.04 -8.69
C PRO A 269 -18.05 -2.49 -7.27
N ARG A 270 -17.02 -2.47 -6.41
CA ARG A 270 -17.12 -1.88 -5.06
C ARG A 270 -16.98 -0.37 -5.11
N TYR A 271 -16.03 0.14 -5.89
CA TYR A 271 -15.84 1.57 -6.10
C TYR A 271 -17.04 2.19 -6.83
N GLU A 272 -17.59 1.51 -7.85
CA GLU A 272 -18.81 1.93 -8.54
C GLU A 272 -20.01 2.09 -7.59
N ARG A 273 -20.19 1.13 -6.69
CA ARG A 273 -21.27 1.19 -5.67
C ARG A 273 -21.04 2.27 -4.64
N TYR A 274 -19.81 2.49 -4.21
CA TYR A 274 -19.48 3.47 -3.18
C TYR A 274 -19.59 4.91 -3.70
N HIS A 275 -19.03 5.16 -4.89
CA HIS A 275 -18.97 6.49 -5.48
C HIS A 275 -20.17 6.81 -6.39
N HIS A 276 -21.00 5.83 -6.73
CA HIS A 276 -22.08 5.95 -7.72
C HIS A 276 -21.57 6.42 -9.09
N VAL A 277 -20.45 5.88 -9.55
CA VAL A 277 -19.75 6.21 -10.81
C VAL A 277 -19.62 4.92 -11.62
N THR A 278 -19.65 4.98 -12.93
CA THR A 278 -19.32 3.84 -13.81
C THR A 278 -17.83 3.86 -14.17
N LEU A 279 -17.17 2.72 -14.03
CA LEU A 279 -15.72 2.53 -14.26
C LEU A 279 -15.46 1.68 -15.52
N PRO A 280 -15.24 2.28 -16.70
CA PRO A 280 -14.89 1.54 -17.89
C PRO A 280 -13.52 0.85 -17.74
N PRO A 281 -13.33 -0.41 -18.23
CA PRO A 281 -12.05 -1.10 -18.16
C PRO A 281 -10.87 -0.33 -18.80
N GLN A 282 -11.15 0.42 -19.84
CA GLN A 282 -10.15 1.28 -20.51
C GLN A 282 -9.62 2.39 -19.59
N THR A 283 -10.47 2.93 -18.73
CA THR A 283 -10.08 3.95 -17.75
C THR A 283 -9.21 3.34 -16.64
N LEU A 284 -9.51 2.12 -16.21
CA LEU A 284 -8.70 1.38 -15.24
C LEU A 284 -7.31 1.03 -15.79
N GLN A 285 -7.24 0.63 -17.06
CA GLN A 285 -5.98 0.43 -17.75
C GLN A 285 -5.16 1.72 -17.81
N ALA A 286 -5.80 2.85 -18.19
CA ALA A 286 -5.15 4.15 -18.21
C ALA A 286 -4.64 4.57 -16.83
N ALA A 287 -5.38 4.28 -15.75
CA ALA A 287 -4.94 4.57 -14.38
C ALA A 287 -3.65 3.82 -14.02
N VAL A 288 -3.53 2.54 -14.39
CA VAL A 288 -2.31 1.76 -14.19
C VAL A 288 -1.15 2.33 -15.03
N GLU A 289 -1.35 2.53 -16.33
CA GLU A 289 -0.31 3.03 -17.24
C GLU A 289 0.20 4.41 -16.81
N LEU A 290 -0.70 5.33 -16.49
CA LEU A 290 -0.34 6.67 -16.04
C LEU A 290 0.32 6.67 -14.66
N SER A 291 -0.13 5.79 -13.73
CA SER A 291 0.51 5.64 -12.42
C SER A 291 1.95 5.13 -12.52
N VAL A 292 2.19 4.14 -13.39
CA VAL A 292 3.55 3.61 -13.64
C VAL A 292 4.44 4.70 -14.23
N ARG A 293 3.90 5.46 -15.17
CA ARG A 293 4.65 6.48 -15.89
C ARG A 293 4.94 7.72 -15.05
N TYR A 294 3.97 8.20 -14.28
CA TYR A 294 4.05 9.51 -13.60
C TYR A 294 4.25 9.45 -12.09
N LEU A 295 4.09 8.28 -11.46
CA LEU A 295 4.26 8.08 -10.02
C LEU A 295 5.27 6.97 -9.69
N PRO A 296 6.57 7.14 -10.06
CA PRO A 296 7.59 6.10 -9.89
C PRO A 296 7.96 5.85 -8.41
N GLY A 297 7.68 6.79 -7.52
CA GLY A 297 8.00 6.70 -6.08
C GLY A 297 7.05 5.85 -5.24
N ARG A 298 5.99 5.29 -5.85
CA ARG A 298 5.01 4.42 -5.19
C ARG A 298 4.87 3.11 -5.95
N CYS A 299 4.42 2.06 -5.25
CA CYS A 299 4.23 0.73 -5.86
C CYS A 299 2.78 0.49 -6.30
N LEU A 300 2.62 -0.37 -7.30
CA LEU A 300 1.35 -0.98 -7.64
C LEU A 300 0.96 -2.03 -6.57
N PRO A 301 -0.34 -2.30 -6.33
CA PRO A 301 -1.50 -1.65 -6.98
C PRO A 301 -1.92 -0.34 -6.32
N ASP A 302 -1.39 -0.01 -5.14
CA ASP A 302 -1.82 1.09 -4.27
C ASP A 302 -1.91 2.43 -5.01
N LYS A 303 -0.83 2.83 -5.72
CA LYS A 303 -0.82 4.08 -6.50
C LYS A 303 -1.91 4.17 -7.57
N ALA A 304 -2.31 3.05 -8.17
CA ALA A 304 -3.36 3.03 -9.18
C ALA A 304 -4.76 3.00 -8.55
N ILE A 305 -4.91 2.35 -7.40
CA ILE A 305 -6.14 2.35 -6.59
C ILE A 305 -6.43 3.77 -6.11
N ASP A 306 -5.44 4.46 -5.52
CA ASP A 306 -5.57 5.84 -5.05
C ASP A 306 -6.02 6.78 -6.17
N LEU A 307 -5.43 6.65 -7.39
CA LEU A 307 -5.84 7.46 -8.54
C LEU A 307 -7.30 7.24 -8.94
N VAL A 308 -7.74 5.99 -8.94
CA VAL A 308 -9.13 5.64 -9.28
C VAL A 308 -10.07 6.17 -8.21
N ASP A 309 -9.75 6.01 -6.93
CA ASP A 309 -10.56 6.48 -5.81
C ASP A 309 -10.73 8.01 -5.83
N GLU A 310 -9.63 8.75 -5.98
CA GLU A 310 -9.63 10.21 -6.06
C GLU A 310 -10.38 10.72 -7.31
N ALA A 311 -10.19 10.06 -8.45
CA ALA A 311 -10.89 10.43 -9.69
C ALA A 311 -12.40 10.16 -9.60
N CYS A 312 -12.81 9.05 -8.97
CA CYS A 312 -14.22 8.75 -8.69
C CYS A 312 -14.86 9.81 -7.78
N ALA A 313 -14.16 10.17 -6.70
CA ALA A 313 -14.64 11.22 -5.79
C ALA A 313 -14.80 12.57 -6.50
N ALA A 314 -13.80 12.97 -7.30
CA ALA A 314 -13.86 14.20 -8.08
C ALA A 314 -14.98 14.18 -9.14
N ALA A 315 -15.18 13.04 -9.82
CA ALA A 315 -16.25 12.88 -10.81
C ALA A 315 -17.64 12.95 -10.16
N ARG A 316 -17.81 12.33 -8.99
CA ARG A 316 -19.06 12.40 -8.22
C ARG A 316 -19.40 13.82 -7.81
N ILE A 317 -18.45 14.57 -7.20
CA ILE A 317 -18.67 15.96 -6.78
C ILE A 317 -19.08 16.82 -7.97
N ARG A 318 -18.45 16.64 -9.14
CA ARG A 318 -18.77 17.37 -10.36
C ARG A 318 -20.16 17.01 -10.89
N ALA A 319 -20.53 15.74 -10.87
CA ALA A 319 -21.85 15.28 -11.29
C ALA A 319 -22.97 15.82 -10.39
N GLU A 320 -22.73 15.92 -9.09
CA GLU A 320 -23.67 16.54 -8.14
C GLU A 320 -23.87 18.04 -8.45
N GLN A 321 -22.81 18.76 -8.82
CA GLN A 321 -22.91 20.17 -9.25
C GLN A 321 -23.66 20.34 -10.59
N GLU A 322 -23.45 19.39 -11.52
CA GLU A 322 -24.10 19.41 -12.85
C GLU A 322 -25.47 18.72 -12.88
N GLN A 323 -25.95 18.21 -11.75
CA GLN A 323 -27.21 17.46 -11.60
C GLN A 323 -27.30 16.22 -12.52
N LYS A 324 -26.19 15.58 -12.82
CA LYS A 324 -26.11 14.33 -13.60
C LYS A 324 -26.26 13.11 -12.69
N PRO A 325 -27.14 12.14 -13.00
CA PRO A 325 -27.47 11.06 -12.06
C PRO A 325 -26.35 10.03 -11.86
N GLN A 326 -25.51 9.77 -12.86
CA GLN A 326 -24.43 8.76 -12.76
C GLN A 326 -23.30 9.10 -13.75
N PRO A 327 -22.19 9.65 -13.26
CA PRO A 327 -21.06 9.99 -14.12
C PRO A 327 -20.31 8.72 -14.55
N VAL A 328 -19.78 8.76 -15.78
CA VAL A 328 -18.84 7.75 -16.30
C VAL A 328 -17.44 8.34 -16.15
N LEU A 329 -16.55 7.60 -15.51
CA LEU A 329 -15.16 8.03 -15.34
C LEU A 329 -14.42 7.96 -16.68
N THR A 330 -13.75 9.05 -17.05
CA THR A 330 -12.99 9.16 -18.29
C THR A 330 -11.48 9.07 -18.04
N GLN A 331 -10.71 8.80 -19.12
CA GLN A 331 -9.25 8.86 -19.04
C GLN A 331 -8.74 10.28 -18.70
N GLU A 332 -9.48 11.31 -19.09
CA GLU A 332 -9.17 12.70 -18.76
C GLU A 332 -9.31 12.99 -17.26
N ASP A 333 -10.26 12.34 -16.59
CA ASP A 333 -10.42 12.46 -15.13
C ASP A 333 -9.20 11.88 -14.42
N ILE A 334 -8.73 10.69 -14.84
CA ILE A 334 -7.48 10.10 -14.34
C ILE A 334 -6.29 11.01 -14.63
N ALA A 335 -6.17 11.53 -15.86
CA ALA A 335 -5.08 12.42 -16.24
C ALA A 335 -5.03 13.69 -15.37
N ARG A 336 -6.19 14.21 -14.99
CA ARG A 336 -6.31 15.38 -14.10
C ARG A 336 -5.79 15.09 -12.69
N VAL A 337 -6.14 13.93 -12.12
CA VAL A 337 -5.64 13.49 -10.80
C VAL A 337 -4.13 13.24 -10.85
N VAL A 338 -3.66 12.55 -11.89
CA VAL A 338 -2.21 12.34 -12.10
C VAL A 338 -1.47 13.67 -12.20
N ALA A 339 -2.04 14.66 -12.89
CA ALA A 339 -1.46 16.00 -13.00
C ALA A 339 -1.31 16.69 -11.63
N GLN A 340 -2.30 16.56 -10.77
CA GLN A 340 -2.23 17.10 -9.39
C GLN A 340 -1.15 16.39 -8.57
N ALA A 341 -1.09 15.06 -8.65
CA ALA A 341 -0.15 14.24 -7.88
C ALA A 341 1.31 14.39 -8.37
N SER A 342 1.53 14.49 -9.69
CA SER A 342 2.86 14.55 -10.31
C SER A 342 3.39 15.96 -10.52
N GLY A 343 2.51 16.97 -10.50
CA GLY A 343 2.82 18.36 -10.88
C GLY A 343 3.01 18.58 -12.39
N VAL A 344 2.70 17.59 -13.23
CA VAL A 344 2.72 17.71 -14.71
C VAL A 344 1.35 18.21 -15.17
N PRO A 345 1.26 19.25 -16.03
CA PRO A 345 -0.03 19.74 -16.51
C PRO A 345 -0.90 18.64 -17.16
N ALA A 346 -2.22 18.67 -16.91
CA ALA A 346 -3.16 17.65 -17.37
C ALA A 346 -3.18 17.48 -18.89
N GLU A 347 -3.05 18.58 -19.64
CA GLU A 347 -2.95 18.57 -21.09
C GLU A 347 -1.71 17.80 -21.56
N ARG A 348 -0.64 17.82 -20.76
CA ARG A 348 0.60 17.09 -21.04
C ARG A 348 0.50 15.62 -20.69
N VAL A 349 -0.31 15.25 -19.73
CA VAL A 349 -0.57 13.85 -19.36
C VAL A 349 -1.43 13.18 -20.45
N SER A 350 -2.41 13.89 -21.00
CA SER A 350 -3.33 13.39 -22.02
C SER A 350 -2.79 13.49 -23.47
N GLU A 351 -1.86 14.43 -23.74
CA GLU A 351 -1.27 14.61 -25.08
C GLU A 351 -0.44 13.37 -25.49
N GLN A 352 -0.67 12.85 -26.68
CA GLN A 352 0.13 11.74 -27.18
C GLN A 352 1.60 12.14 -27.29
N GLU A 353 2.50 11.30 -26.82
CA GLU A 353 3.95 11.59 -26.78
C GLU A 353 4.52 11.90 -28.17
N ARG A 354 3.93 11.29 -29.19
CA ARG A 354 4.29 11.54 -30.59
C ARG A 354 4.07 12.99 -30.98
N GLU A 355 2.92 13.58 -30.64
CA GLU A 355 2.62 14.98 -30.97
C GLU A 355 3.57 15.96 -30.26
N ARG A 356 3.97 15.63 -29.02
CA ARG A 356 4.96 16.43 -28.28
C ARG A 356 6.30 16.42 -28.98
N LEU A 357 6.76 15.23 -29.41
CA LEU A 357 8.03 15.06 -30.12
C LEU A 357 8.05 15.81 -31.45
N GLU A 358 6.91 15.82 -32.15
CA GLU A 358 6.77 16.56 -33.42
C GLU A 358 6.82 18.08 -33.23
N LYS A 359 6.14 18.59 -32.17
CA LYS A 359 6.03 20.04 -31.90
C LYS A 359 7.20 20.61 -31.08
N LEU A 360 8.09 19.78 -30.52
CA LEU A 360 9.13 20.22 -29.57
C LEU A 360 10.09 21.24 -30.20
N GLU A 361 10.59 20.97 -31.42
CA GLU A 361 11.54 21.83 -32.08
C GLU A 361 10.94 23.22 -32.41
N ALA A 362 9.67 23.25 -32.84
CA ALA A 362 8.97 24.51 -33.11
C ALA A 362 8.80 25.33 -31.82
N ARG A 363 8.37 24.72 -30.73
CA ARG A 363 8.22 25.37 -29.45
C ARG A 363 9.52 25.93 -28.88
N LEU A 364 10.64 25.17 -29.02
CA LEU A 364 11.96 25.65 -28.61
C LEU A 364 12.40 26.87 -29.40
N ASN A 365 12.13 26.89 -30.74
CA ASN A 365 12.48 28.01 -31.61
C ASN A 365 11.60 29.26 -31.38
N GLU A 366 10.39 29.11 -30.87
CA GLU A 366 9.53 30.23 -30.46
C GLU A 366 10.10 30.96 -29.23
N GLU A 367 10.66 30.20 -28.28
CA GLU A 367 11.19 30.76 -27.04
C GLU A 367 12.64 31.25 -27.16
N ILE A 368 13.43 30.66 -28.09
CA ILE A 368 14.86 30.96 -28.20
C ILE A 368 15.21 31.42 -29.61
N VAL A 369 15.55 32.69 -29.71
CA VAL A 369 15.97 33.30 -30.97
C VAL A 369 17.47 33.07 -31.19
N GLY A 370 17.85 32.65 -32.39
CA GLY A 370 19.25 32.57 -32.81
C GLY A 370 19.97 31.26 -32.52
N GLN A 371 19.31 30.25 -31.87
CA GLN A 371 19.90 28.95 -31.53
C GLN A 371 19.18 27.76 -32.20
N GLN A 372 18.73 27.91 -33.44
CA GLN A 372 17.96 26.91 -34.19
C GLN A 372 18.68 25.56 -34.29
N ARG A 373 19.99 25.56 -34.50
CA ARG A 373 20.79 24.32 -34.61
C ARG A 373 20.82 23.57 -33.27
N ALA A 374 20.93 24.29 -32.14
CA ALA A 374 20.90 23.68 -30.81
C ALA A 374 19.51 23.15 -30.49
N ALA A 375 18.43 23.89 -30.77
CA ALA A 375 17.05 23.43 -30.60
C ALA A 375 16.75 22.17 -31.43
N ALA A 376 17.17 22.12 -32.69
CA ALA A 376 17.03 20.93 -33.54
C ALA A 376 17.80 19.72 -32.98
N ALA A 377 19.04 19.93 -32.51
CA ALA A 377 19.86 18.87 -31.93
C ALA A 377 19.23 18.28 -30.64
N VAL A 378 18.71 19.16 -29.77
CA VAL A 378 17.99 18.76 -28.54
C VAL A 378 16.72 17.97 -28.86
N ALA A 379 15.88 18.49 -29.76
CA ALA A 379 14.65 17.81 -30.18
C ALA A 379 14.96 16.45 -30.84
N GLY A 380 16.01 16.39 -31.69
CA GLY A 380 16.48 15.17 -32.32
C GLY A 380 16.98 14.12 -31.32
N ALA A 381 17.72 14.54 -30.27
CA ALA A 381 18.19 13.64 -29.21
C ALA A 381 17.04 13.03 -28.42
N ILE A 382 16.07 13.84 -28.05
CA ILE A 382 14.88 13.39 -27.31
C ILE A 382 14.01 12.46 -28.16
N ARG A 383 13.81 12.77 -29.45
CA ARG A 383 13.10 11.89 -30.40
C ARG A 383 13.77 10.51 -30.46
N ARG A 384 15.09 10.43 -30.64
CA ARG A 384 15.83 9.15 -30.72
C ARG A 384 15.67 8.33 -29.45
N SER A 385 15.76 8.94 -28.29
CA SER A 385 15.60 8.24 -27.01
C SER A 385 14.19 7.64 -26.84
N ARG A 386 13.16 8.32 -27.36
CA ARG A 386 11.75 7.91 -27.17
C ARG A 386 11.20 6.99 -28.27
N THR A 387 11.89 6.81 -29.38
CA THR A 387 11.49 5.87 -30.43
C THR A 387 11.87 4.41 -30.17
N GLY A 388 12.28 4.06 -28.96
CA GLY A 388 12.65 2.70 -28.56
C GLY A 388 14.07 2.27 -28.98
N LEU A 389 14.85 3.18 -29.59
CA LEU A 389 16.25 2.96 -29.92
C LEU A 389 17.21 3.27 -28.76
N GLY A 390 16.68 3.82 -27.65
CA GLY A 390 17.44 4.10 -26.43
C GLY A 390 17.59 2.86 -25.56
N GLU A 391 18.69 2.76 -24.82
CA GLU A 391 18.87 1.70 -23.81
C GLU A 391 17.88 1.88 -22.66
N PRO A 392 17.13 0.82 -22.31
CA PRO A 392 16.23 0.88 -21.16
C PRO A 392 17.05 1.09 -19.88
N GLY A 393 16.64 2.05 -19.06
CA GLY A 393 17.33 2.35 -17.81
C GLY A 393 18.07 3.68 -17.76
N ARG A 394 18.32 4.34 -18.91
CA ARG A 394 18.99 5.66 -18.97
C ARG A 394 18.01 6.84 -18.91
N PRO A 395 18.48 8.06 -18.57
CA PRO A 395 17.69 9.30 -18.69
C PRO A 395 17.07 9.48 -20.09
N ILE A 396 15.97 10.26 -20.17
CA ILE A 396 15.31 10.61 -21.47
C ILE A 396 16.31 11.18 -22.47
N GLY A 397 17.27 11.96 -21.98
CA GLY A 397 18.32 12.53 -22.80
C GLY A 397 19.44 13.06 -21.93
N ALA A 398 20.65 12.95 -22.43
CA ALA A 398 21.84 13.54 -21.81
C ALA A 398 22.56 14.37 -22.87
N MET A 399 22.82 15.64 -22.57
CA MET A 399 23.40 16.58 -23.54
C MET A 399 24.43 17.48 -22.88
N LEU A 400 25.53 17.71 -23.57
CA LEU A 400 26.58 18.63 -23.17
C LEU A 400 26.50 19.90 -24.04
N PHE A 401 26.31 21.04 -23.42
CA PHE A 401 26.29 22.35 -24.08
C PHE A 401 27.64 23.04 -23.88
N LEU A 402 28.37 23.20 -24.99
CA LEU A 402 29.68 23.84 -25.04
C LEU A 402 29.55 25.23 -25.69
N GLY A 403 30.21 26.22 -25.12
CA GLY A 403 30.25 27.56 -25.68
C GLY A 403 30.47 28.65 -24.62
N PRO A 404 30.87 29.86 -25.01
CA PRO A 404 31.17 30.94 -24.09
C PRO A 404 29.97 31.37 -23.25
N THR A 405 30.23 32.10 -22.18
CA THR A 405 29.19 32.65 -21.30
C THR A 405 28.27 33.61 -22.09
N GLY A 406 26.96 33.58 -21.79
CA GLY A 406 26.00 34.51 -22.38
C GLY A 406 25.37 34.06 -23.70
N VAL A 407 25.77 32.92 -24.31
CA VAL A 407 25.20 32.43 -25.59
C VAL A 407 23.81 31.78 -25.44
N GLY A 408 23.27 31.69 -24.23
CA GLY A 408 21.92 31.17 -24.00
C GLY A 408 21.84 29.71 -23.56
N LYS A 409 22.92 29.07 -23.08
CA LYS A 409 22.91 27.68 -22.59
C LYS A 409 21.84 27.42 -21.51
N THR A 410 21.81 28.24 -20.48
CA THR A 410 20.82 28.14 -19.38
C THR A 410 19.40 28.53 -19.84
N ALA A 411 19.29 29.48 -20.81
CA ALA A 411 17.99 29.83 -21.38
C ALA A 411 17.39 28.65 -22.17
N LEU A 412 18.20 27.89 -22.92
CA LEU A 412 17.76 26.69 -23.62
C LEU A 412 17.30 25.60 -22.66
N ALA A 413 17.98 25.43 -21.52
CA ALA A 413 17.55 24.50 -20.48
C ALA A 413 16.18 24.88 -19.88
N ARG A 414 15.95 26.19 -19.66
CA ARG A 414 14.67 26.72 -19.17
C ARG A 414 13.56 26.52 -20.20
N ALA A 415 13.80 26.88 -21.46
CA ALA A 415 12.86 26.68 -22.54
C ALA A 415 12.50 25.20 -22.72
N LEU A 416 13.47 24.30 -22.57
CA LEU A 416 13.22 22.87 -22.62
C LEU A 416 12.33 22.39 -21.46
N ALA A 417 12.55 22.89 -20.24
CA ALA A 417 11.70 22.56 -19.10
C ALA A 417 10.25 23.01 -19.33
N VAL A 418 10.04 24.19 -19.87
CA VAL A 418 8.70 24.70 -20.21
C VAL A 418 8.10 23.91 -21.37
N SER A 419 8.82 23.74 -22.47
CA SER A 419 8.31 23.10 -23.69
C SER A 419 8.03 21.60 -23.50
N TRP A 420 8.87 20.89 -22.75
CA TRP A 420 8.74 19.45 -22.55
C TRP A 420 7.93 19.06 -21.32
N PHE A 421 8.18 19.67 -20.16
CA PHE A 421 7.51 19.36 -18.90
C PHE A 421 6.38 20.36 -18.54
N GLY A 422 6.22 21.45 -19.29
CA GLY A 422 5.13 22.40 -19.12
C GLY A 422 5.31 23.43 -17.99
N SER A 423 6.44 23.42 -17.30
CA SER A 423 6.69 24.35 -16.18
C SER A 423 8.15 24.70 -16.05
N GLU A 424 8.43 25.98 -15.80
CA GLU A 424 9.79 26.43 -15.44
C GLU A 424 10.28 25.80 -14.13
N LYS A 425 9.38 25.47 -13.23
CA LYS A 425 9.71 24.78 -11.96
C LYS A 425 10.25 23.36 -12.17
N ALA A 426 10.10 22.79 -13.37
CA ALA A 426 10.69 21.52 -13.73
C ALA A 426 12.19 21.62 -14.04
N LEU A 427 12.79 22.81 -14.04
CA LEU A 427 14.24 22.98 -14.12
C LEU A 427 14.85 22.88 -12.72
N LEU A 428 15.70 21.88 -12.52
CA LEU A 428 16.54 21.69 -11.35
C LEU A 428 17.96 22.14 -11.73
N LYS A 429 18.36 23.31 -11.28
CA LYS A 429 19.69 23.87 -11.58
C LYS A 429 20.65 23.64 -10.42
N PHE A 430 21.82 23.08 -10.72
CA PHE A 430 22.95 22.93 -9.82
C PHE A 430 24.16 23.65 -10.40
N ASP A 431 24.60 24.69 -9.70
CA ASP A 431 25.79 25.46 -10.06
C ASP A 431 27.03 24.74 -9.52
N MET A 432 27.85 24.21 -10.41
CA MET A 432 29.01 23.42 -10.02
C MET A 432 30.13 24.23 -9.37
N SER A 433 30.07 25.55 -9.46
CA SER A 433 30.98 26.42 -8.71
C SER A 433 30.79 26.33 -7.19
N GLU A 434 29.63 25.87 -6.70
CA GLU A 434 29.37 25.60 -5.28
C GLU A 434 29.92 24.24 -4.80
N TYR A 435 30.36 23.38 -5.74
CA TYR A 435 30.77 21.99 -5.47
C TYR A 435 32.21 21.73 -5.90
N GLN A 436 33.10 22.67 -5.65
CA GLN A 436 34.53 22.59 -5.97
C GLN A 436 35.34 21.73 -4.99
N GLU A 437 34.87 21.63 -3.74
CA GLU A 437 35.57 20.92 -2.68
C GLU A 437 34.93 19.56 -2.39
N GLN A 438 35.73 18.57 -1.98
CA GLN A 438 35.28 17.20 -1.72
C GLN A 438 34.13 17.12 -0.71
N HIS A 439 34.16 17.91 0.34
CA HIS A 439 33.09 17.89 1.34
C HIS A 439 31.76 18.47 0.81
N THR A 440 31.79 19.28 -0.24
CA THR A 440 30.57 19.83 -0.85
C THR A 440 29.86 18.79 -1.75
N THR A 441 30.57 17.79 -2.26
CA THR A 441 29.95 16.67 -3.00
C THR A 441 28.99 15.86 -2.13
N ALA A 442 29.30 15.73 -0.83
CA ALA A 442 28.41 15.10 0.14
C ALA A 442 27.03 15.82 0.25
N ARG A 443 26.94 17.11 -0.06
CA ARG A 443 25.66 17.84 -0.07
C ARG A 443 24.73 17.37 -1.22
N LEU A 444 25.29 16.87 -2.33
CA LEU A 444 24.49 16.34 -3.44
C LEU A 444 23.86 14.98 -3.11
N LEU A 445 24.61 14.11 -2.41
CA LEU A 445 24.20 12.74 -2.09
C LEU A 445 23.65 12.56 -0.66
N GLY A 446 23.92 13.53 0.23
CA GLY A 446 23.68 13.41 1.67
C GLY A 446 24.96 13.08 2.44
N ALA A 447 25.02 13.48 3.71
CA ALA A 447 26.16 13.22 4.58
C ALA A 447 26.20 11.73 5.00
N PRO A 448 27.40 11.10 5.06
CA PRO A 448 27.54 9.75 5.58
C PRO A 448 27.08 9.63 7.04
N PRO A 449 26.73 8.40 7.50
CA PRO A 449 26.39 8.17 8.90
C PRO A 449 27.46 8.69 9.86
N GLY A 450 27.03 9.45 10.87
CA GLY A 450 27.90 10.03 11.90
C GLY A 450 28.38 11.46 11.63
N TYR A 451 28.03 12.08 10.51
CA TYR A 451 28.30 13.48 10.23
C TYR A 451 27.06 14.35 10.45
N LEU A 452 27.27 15.63 10.81
CA LEU A 452 26.20 16.62 10.94
C LEU A 452 25.45 16.76 9.60
N GLY A 453 24.12 16.66 9.63
CA GLY A 453 23.27 16.71 8.43
C GLY A 453 22.98 15.35 7.78
N HIS A 454 23.29 14.22 8.44
CA HIS A 454 22.96 12.87 7.94
C HIS A 454 21.45 12.68 7.72
N ASP A 455 20.60 13.29 8.56
CA ASP A 455 19.14 13.23 8.44
C ASP A 455 18.59 14.10 7.30
N GLU A 456 19.40 15.02 6.78
CA GLU A 456 19.09 15.81 5.60
C GLU A 456 19.50 15.01 4.36
N GLY A 457 18.54 14.60 3.53
CA GLY A 457 18.82 13.92 2.26
C GLY A 457 19.69 14.76 1.33
N GLY A 458 20.34 14.13 0.34
CA GLY A 458 21.15 14.84 -0.64
C GLY A 458 20.31 15.81 -1.49
N GLN A 459 20.84 17.00 -1.73
CA GLN A 459 20.14 18.06 -2.48
C GLN A 459 19.70 17.59 -3.88
N LEU A 460 20.56 16.88 -4.60
CA LEU A 460 20.26 16.35 -5.92
C LEU A 460 19.24 15.21 -5.84
N THR A 461 19.47 14.24 -4.98
CA THR A 461 18.61 13.06 -4.85
C THR A 461 17.22 13.41 -4.36
N GLU A 462 17.09 14.31 -3.37
CA GLU A 462 15.79 14.78 -2.89
C GLU A 462 15.06 15.65 -3.92
N ALA A 463 15.77 16.53 -4.66
CA ALA A 463 15.14 17.34 -5.70
C ALA A 463 14.54 16.47 -6.80
N VAL A 464 15.26 15.43 -7.27
CA VAL A 464 14.77 14.52 -8.30
C VAL A 464 13.67 13.60 -7.76
N ARG A 465 13.75 13.12 -6.53
CA ARG A 465 12.67 12.32 -5.93
C ARG A 465 11.36 13.12 -5.80
N ARG A 466 11.46 14.41 -5.48
CA ARG A 466 10.29 15.30 -5.42
C ARG A 466 9.76 15.67 -6.82
N ARG A 467 10.63 15.71 -7.83
CA ARG A 467 10.30 16.08 -9.21
C ARG A 467 10.97 15.13 -10.20
N PRO A 468 10.46 13.91 -10.34
CA PRO A 468 11.07 12.91 -11.24
C PRO A 468 10.96 13.29 -12.72
N TYR A 469 10.03 14.20 -13.07
CA TYR A 469 9.87 14.76 -14.42
C TYR A 469 10.49 16.15 -14.46
N SER A 470 11.79 16.22 -14.72
CA SER A 470 12.54 17.47 -14.67
C SER A 470 13.71 17.51 -15.65
N VAL A 471 14.15 18.71 -15.94
CA VAL A 471 15.45 18.98 -16.56
C VAL A 471 16.44 19.20 -15.43
N VAL A 472 17.45 18.36 -15.33
CA VAL A 472 18.53 18.50 -14.36
C VAL A 472 19.72 19.18 -15.07
N LEU A 473 20.01 20.39 -14.68
CA LEU A 473 21.09 21.19 -15.28
C LEU A 473 22.29 21.25 -14.31
N PHE A 474 23.40 20.69 -14.73
CA PHE A 474 24.72 20.88 -14.11
C PHE A 474 25.45 22.01 -14.82
N ASP A 475 25.45 23.20 -14.22
CA ASP A 475 26.00 24.42 -14.82
C ASP A 475 27.47 24.56 -14.46
N GLU A 476 28.33 24.88 -15.45
CA GLU A 476 29.79 25.07 -15.33
C GLU A 476 30.53 23.84 -14.76
N ILE A 477 30.35 22.67 -15.40
CA ILE A 477 30.87 21.37 -14.91
C ILE A 477 32.41 21.38 -14.74
N GLU A 478 33.13 22.20 -15.50
CA GLU A 478 34.58 22.36 -15.40
C GLU A 478 35.06 22.87 -14.04
N LYS A 479 34.18 23.47 -13.25
CA LYS A 479 34.48 23.94 -11.89
C LYS A 479 34.23 22.90 -10.80
N ALA A 480 33.58 21.79 -11.13
CA ALA A 480 33.20 20.74 -10.20
C ALA A 480 34.39 19.92 -9.70
N HIS A 481 34.29 19.44 -8.45
CA HIS A 481 35.25 18.44 -7.96
C HIS A 481 35.19 17.16 -8.81
N PRO A 482 36.32 16.46 -9.05
CA PRO A 482 36.35 15.24 -9.89
C PRO A 482 35.37 14.14 -9.45
N ASP A 483 35.07 14.00 -8.16
CA ASP A 483 34.12 13.01 -7.66
C ASP A 483 32.70 13.19 -8.23
N ILE A 484 32.33 14.40 -8.67
CA ILE A 484 31.04 14.66 -9.32
C ILE A 484 30.95 13.96 -10.68
N GLN A 485 32.08 13.76 -11.36
CA GLN A 485 32.11 13.01 -12.62
C GLN A 485 31.65 11.56 -12.41
N ASN A 486 32.00 10.93 -11.29
CA ASN A 486 31.55 9.57 -10.94
C ASN A 486 30.04 9.54 -10.68
N ILE A 487 29.49 10.58 -10.04
CA ILE A 487 28.03 10.72 -9.83
C ILE A 487 27.32 10.84 -11.19
N LEU A 488 27.85 11.68 -12.08
CA LEU A 488 27.30 11.85 -13.43
C LEU A 488 27.34 10.54 -14.23
N LEU A 489 28.44 9.79 -14.17
CA LEU A 489 28.54 8.49 -14.85
C LEU A 489 27.46 7.55 -14.37
N GLN A 490 27.26 7.42 -13.06
CA GLN A 490 26.21 6.58 -12.52
C GLN A 490 24.80 7.00 -12.96
N ILE A 491 24.53 8.32 -12.98
CA ILE A 491 23.24 8.84 -13.50
C ILE A 491 23.05 8.50 -14.97
N LEU A 492 24.09 8.66 -15.79
CA LEU A 492 24.02 8.50 -17.23
C LEU A 492 23.98 7.04 -17.69
N GLU A 493 24.60 6.13 -16.94
CA GLU A 493 24.64 4.70 -17.26
C GLU A 493 23.48 3.94 -16.62
N ASP A 494 23.25 4.11 -15.31
CA ASP A 494 22.26 3.35 -14.55
C ASP A 494 20.90 4.04 -14.47
N GLY A 495 20.83 5.34 -14.79
CA GLY A 495 19.61 6.17 -14.62
C GLY A 495 19.11 6.23 -13.20
N GLN A 496 19.92 5.88 -12.22
CA GLN A 496 19.59 5.87 -10.79
C GLN A 496 20.78 6.35 -9.97
N LEU A 497 20.50 6.98 -8.85
CA LEU A 497 21.52 7.42 -7.90
C LEU A 497 21.07 7.05 -6.50
N THR A 498 21.95 6.43 -5.72
CA THR A 498 21.65 6.04 -4.34
C THR A 498 22.21 7.09 -3.39
N ASP A 499 21.38 7.63 -2.51
CA ASP A 499 21.80 8.60 -1.49
C ASP A 499 22.55 7.91 -0.31
N ALA A 500 23.13 8.71 0.57
CA ALA A 500 23.85 8.21 1.74
C ALA A 500 22.97 7.40 2.72
N MET A 501 21.64 7.55 2.66
CA MET A 501 20.68 6.80 3.45
C MET A 501 20.24 5.49 2.75
N GLY A 502 20.83 5.15 1.60
CA GLY A 502 20.46 3.96 0.81
C GLY A 502 19.18 4.10 -0.02
N ARG A 503 18.60 5.32 -0.11
CA ARG A 503 17.40 5.58 -0.89
C ARG A 503 17.78 5.89 -2.33
N LYS A 504 17.06 5.30 -3.28
CA LYS A 504 17.30 5.51 -4.71
C LYS A 504 16.54 6.73 -5.25
N ALA A 505 17.21 7.54 -6.04
CA ALA A 505 16.61 8.58 -6.87
C ALA A 505 16.62 8.11 -8.35
N ASP A 506 15.49 8.20 -9.02
CA ASP A 506 15.28 7.71 -10.39
C ASP A 506 15.39 8.86 -11.39
N PHE A 507 16.37 8.80 -12.28
CA PHE A 507 16.65 9.78 -13.31
C PHE A 507 16.12 9.38 -14.70
N ARG A 508 15.51 8.20 -14.85
CA ARG A 508 15.02 7.69 -16.14
C ARG A 508 13.98 8.58 -16.80
N ASN A 509 13.28 9.38 -16.01
CA ASN A 509 12.30 10.35 -16.51
C ASN A 509 12.84 11.79 -16.55
N THR A 510 14.13 11.99 -16.34
CA THR A 510 14.77 13.31 -16.42
C THR A 510 15.49 13.52 -17.75
N ILE A 511 15.72 14.80 -18.08
CA ILE A 511 16.66 15.20 -19.11
C ILE A 511 17.85 15.82 -18.42
N VAL A 512 19.03 15.24 -18.61
CA VAL A 512 20.28 15.71 -17.99
C VAL A 512 20.99 16.65 -18.94
N LEU A 513 21.21 17.88 -18.51
CA LEU A 513 21.96 18.89 -19.24
C LEU A 513 23.22 19.26 -18.47
N ILE A 514 24.32 19.31 -19.17
CA ILE A 514 25.62 19.69 -18.62
C ILE A 514 26.10 20.88 -19.44
N THR A 515 26.55 21.96 -18.77
CA THR A 515 27.15 23.09 -19.47
C THR A 515 28.63 23.20 -19.16
N SER A 516 29.41 23.63 -20.15
CA SER A 516 30.82 23.99 -20.01
C SER A 516 31.14 25.17 -20.90
N ASN A 517 32.17 25.91 -20.55
CA ASN A 517 32.68 27.03 -21.34
C ASN A 517 33.75 26.60 -22.32
#